data_103cc3221ff3476f51df4fd6d96f4af7
#
_entry.id   103cc3221ff3476f51df4fd6d96f4af7
#
_cell.length_a   1.000
_cell.length_b   1.000
_cell.length_c   1.000
_cell.angle_alpha   90.00
_cell.angle_beta   90.00
_cell.angle_gamma   90.00
#
_symmetry.space_group_name_H-M   'P 1'
#
loop_
_entity.id
_entity.type
_entity.pdbx_description
1 polymer ?
#
loop_
_entity_poly.entity_id
_entity_poly.type
_entity_poly.pdbx_seq_one_letter_code
_entity_poly.pdbx_strand_id
1 'polypeptide(L)'
;MNNRKRTALCLLGAALCVFMAFGAALALGRYPITPAALLAGDAMAVRTFTVLRLPRAVMALVGGFGLGAAGFVYQTVFRNPLASPDIIGVSSGASVGAAFAILFVSSGALSTTVCAFAGGLAAVFLSLVLAAAAPGRSKMSLVLAGIAVHALAQTLLMLLKLTADPEKELASIEYWIMGSLAAVTRSRVWFPVPVVLVCCAAIFALHRQALLLSIEEGEARLLGVRVGAMRLLLLTLATMTVAAVVSVTGLISFVGLLAPHSARLLAGHNRRSACLLSGLLGSALLLAADTLAKTAASTELPVSIFTSLLGVPFLLYLILRPGRDAP
;
A
#
# COMPACT_ATOMS: atom_id res chain seq x y z
N MET A 1 22.65 9.13 23.29
CA MET A 1 22.98 8.32 22.09
C MET A 1 22.92 9.22 20.88
N ASN A 2 23.97 9.27 20.06
CA ASN A 2 24.01 10.14 18.87
C ASN A 2 22.85 9.79 17.92
N ASN A 3 22.11 10.80 17.42
CA ASN A 3 20.93 10.61 16.56
C ASN A 3 21.20 9.69 15.35
N ARG A 4 22.42 9.71 14.81
CA ARG A 4 22.83 8.81 13.71
C ARG A 4 22.89 7.33 14.14
N LYS A 5 23.42 7.06 15.34
CA LYS A 5 23.48 5.68 15.89
C LYS A 5 22.09 5.11 16.17
N ARG A 6 21.19 5.94 16.74
CA ARG A 6 19.80 5.55 16.97
C ARG A 6 19.07 5.19 15.66
N THR A 7 19.21 6.04 14.64
CA THR A 7 18.58 5.78 13.33
C THR A 7 19.15 4.52 12.67
N ALA A 8 20.46 4.30 12.72
CA ALA A 8 21.08 3.09 12.19
C ALA A 8 20.57 1.83 12.90
N LEU A 9 20.45 1.86 14.23
CA LEU A 9 19.88 0.75 15.00
C LEU A 9 18.42 0.46 14.62
N CYS A 10 17.59 1.49 14.43
CA CYS A 10 16.21 1.31 13.99
C CYS A 10 16.13 0.69 12.59
N LEU A 11 16.98 1.11 11.65
CA LEU A 11 17.03 0.53 10.30
C LEU A 11 17.51 -0.92 10.33
N LEU A 12 18.54 -1.25 11.10
CA LEU A 12 19.02 -2.62 11.27
C LEU A 12 17.96 -3.50 11.92
N GLY A 13 17.31 -3.01 12.98
CA GLY A 13 16.22 -3.74 13.63
C GLY A 13 15.04 -4.01 12.69
N ALA A 14 14.62 -2.98 11.91
CA ALA A 14 13.56 -3.15 10.92
C ALA A 14 13.97 -4.14 9.80
N ALA A 15 15.21 -4.06 9.31
CA ALA A 15 15.71 -4.99 8.30
C ALA A 15 15.76 -6.44 8.84
N LEU A 16 16.17 -6.63 10.09
CA LEU A 16 16.14 -7.94 10.76
C LEU A 16 14.70 -8.46 10.91
N CYS A 17 13.75 -7.61 11.32
CA CYS A 17 12.33 -7.97 11.39
C CYS A 17 11.78 -8.39 10.01
N VAL A 18 12.13 -7.66 8.95
CA VAL A 18 11.75 -8.03 7.58
C VAL A 18 12.34 -9.37 7.19
N PHE A 19 13.62 -9.59 7.47
CA PHE A 19 14.30 -10.86 7.17
C PHE A 19 13.64 -12.04 7.89
N MET A 20 13.36 -11.91 9.18
CA MET A 20 12.68 -12.92 9.97
C MET A 20 11.25 -13.17 9.49
N ALA A 21 10.48 -12.09 9.20
CA ALA A 21 9.12 -12.19 8.70
C ALA A 21 9.08 -12.85 7.31
N PHE A 22 10.04 -12.55 6.44
CA PHE A 22 10.16 -13.16 5.13
C PHE A 22 10.51 -14.64 5.24
N GLY A 23 11.45 -14.99 6.10
CA GLY A 23 11.78 -16.39 6.41
C GLY A 23 10.58 -17.16 6.97
N ALA A 24 9.84 -16.57 7.90
CA ALA A 24 8.60 -17.15 8.42
C ALA A 24 7.52 -17.30 7.33
N ALA A 25 7.36 -16.31 6.45
CA ALA A 25 6.44 -16.36 5.33
C ALA A 25 6.77 -17.48 4.33
N LEU A 26 8.04 -17.82 4.16
CA LEU A 26 8.48 -18.94 3.33
C LEU A 26 8.36 -20.29 4.05
N ALA A 27 8.63 -20.34 5.35
CA ALA A 27 8.59 -21.58 6.13
C ALA A 27 7.17 -22.01 6.51
N LEU A 28 6.36 -21.05 6.99
CA LEU A 28 5.00 -21.32 7.48
C LEU A 28 3.98 -21.33 6.34
N GLY A 29 3.06 -22.29 6.39
CA GLY A 29 1.98 -22.43 5.42
C GLY A 29 1.32 -23.81 5.56
N ARG A 30 0.15 -23.98 4.92
CA ARG A 30 -0.68 -25.18 5.07
C ARG A 30 -0.03 -26.47 4.57
N TYR A 31 0.67 -26.38 3.45
CA TYR A 31 1.43 -27.52 2.95
C TYR A 31 2.82 -27.52 3.60
N PRO A 32 3.19 -28.59 4.34
CA PRO A 32 4.50 -28.65 4.98
C PRO A 32 5.60 -28.79 3.93
N ILE A 33 6.43 -27.77 3.77
CA ILE A 33 7.61 -27.82 2.91
C ILE A 33 8.84 -27.90 3.81
N THR A 34 9.55 -29.00 3.74
CA THR A 34 10.83 -29.14 4.43
C THR A 34 11.99 -28.78 3.50
N PRO A 35 13.09 -28.21 4.03
CA PRO A 35 14.28 -27.97 3.22
C PRO A 35 14.82 -29.24 2.54
N ALA A 36 14.69 -30.38 3.20
CA ALA A 36 15.08 -31.68 2.66
C ALA A 36 14.25 -32.07 1.42
N ALA A 37 12.92 -31.85 1.42
CA ALA A 37 12.06 -32.12 0.27
C ALA A 37 12.40 -31.22 -0.92
N LEU A 38 12.74 -29.94 -0.68
CA LEU A 38 13.19 -29.03 -1.73
C LEU A 38 14.54 -29.46 -2.33
N LEU A 39 15.50 -29.87 -1.48
CA LEU A 39 16.80 -30.35 -1.93
C LEU A 39 16.71 -31.68 -2.66
N ALA A 40 15.79 -32.57 -2.24
CA ALA A 40 15.50 -33.82 -2.91
C ALA A 40 14.78 -33.68 -4.24
N GLY A 41 14.33 -32.45 -4.59
CA GLY A 41 13.64 -32.19 -5.85
C GLY A 41 12.20 -32.72 -5.89
N ASP A 42 11.52 -32.86 -4.74
CA ASP A 42 10.11 -33.24 -4.70
C ASP A 42 9.28 -32.27 -5.53
N ALA A 43 8.68 -32.78 -6.60
CA ALA A 43 7.98 -31.99 -7.60
C ALA A 43 6.83 -31.13 -6.98
N MET A 44 6.12 -31.67 -5.99
CA MET A 44 5.02 -30.95 -5.33
C MET A 44 5.57 -29.83 -4.41
N ALA A 45 6.61 -30.12 -3.64
CA ALA A 45 7.26 -29.14 -2.77
C ALA A 45 7.88 -27.99 -3.58
N VAL A 46 8.63 -28.31 -4.64
CA VAL A 46 9.25 -27.32 -5.54
C VAL A 46 8.18 -26.48 -6.23
N ARG A 47 7.12 -27.08 -6.76
CA ARG A 47 6.01 -26.35 -7.42
C ARG A 47 5.30 -25.44 -6.44
N THR A 48 4.94 -25.93 -5.25
CA THR A 48 4.26 -25.12 -4.23
C THR A 48 5.12 -23.95 -3.78
N PHE A 49 6.41 -24.18 -3.60
CA PHE A 49 7.36 -23.13 -3.22
C PHE A 49 7.50 -22.05 -4.31
N THR A 50 7.78 -22.47 -5.57
CA THR A 50 8.12 -21.54 -6.65
C THR A 50 6.93 -20.83 -7.26
N VAL A 51 5.76 -21.47 -7.31
CA VAL A 51 4.56 -20.91 -7.97
C VAL A 51 3.65 -20.15 -6.99
N LEU A 52 3.60 -20.58 -5.73
CA LEU A 52 2.68 -20.00 -4.75
C LEU A 52 3.43 -19.25 -3.64
N ARG A 53 4.33 -19.92 -2.90
CA ARG A 53 4.86 -19.39 -1.66
C ARG A 53 5.85 -18.25 -1.86
N LEU A 54 6.81 -18.41 -2.73
CA LEU A 54 7.81 -17.39 -3.03
C LEU A 54 7.20 -16.13 -3.68
N PRO A 55 6.36 -16.24 -4.72
CA PRO A 55 5.72 -15.05 -5.30
C PRO A 55 4.85 -14.29 -4.30
N ARG A 56 4.12 -15.00 -3.44
CA ARG A 56 3.29 -14.40 -2.39
C ARG A 56 4.14 -13.64 -1.37
N ALA A 57 5.23 -14.24 -0.88
CA ALA A 57 6.15 -13.60 0.04
C ALA A 57 6.86 -12.38 -0.59
N VAL A 58 7.27 -12.48 -1.87
CA VAL A 58 7.83 -11.35 -2.63
C VAL A 58 6.81 -10.23 -2.77
N MET A 59 5.55 -10.55 -3.08
CA MET A 59 4.49 -9.55 -3.18
C MET A 59 4.21 -8.87 -1.84
N ALA A 60 4.19 -9.62 -0.74
CA ALA A 60 4.04 -9.06 0.59
C ALA A 60 5.23 -8.15 0.97
N LEU A 61 6.46 -8.55 0.64
CA LEU A 61 7.68 -7.78 0.88
C LEU A 61 7.66 -6.47 0.09
N VAL A 62 7.54 -6.56 -1.24
CA VAL A 62 7.63 -5.41 -2.15
C VAL A 62 6.39 -4.53 -2.05
N GLY A 63 5.20 -5.14 -1.96
CA GLY A 63 3.94 -4.41 -1.79
C GLY A 63 3.88 -3.67 -0.46
N GLY A 64 4.29 -4.32 0.64
CA GLY A 64 4.38 -3.67 1.95
C GLY A 64 5.36 -2.51 1.96
N PHE A 65 6.54 -2.69 1.33
CA PHE A 65 7.52 -1.61 1.14
C PHE A 65 6.93 -0.44 0.36
N GLY A 66 6.27 -0.74 -0.76
CA GLY A 66 5.62 0.26 -1.60
C GLY A 66 4.53 1.03 -0.88
N LEU A 67 3.63 0.34 -0.17
CA LEU A 67 2.57 0.97 0.62
C LEU A 67 3.13 1.88 1.71
N GLY A 68 4.19 1.44 2.41
CA GLY A 68 4.87 2.25 3.42
C GLY A 68 5.53 3.50 2.82
N ALA A 69 6.25 3.36 1.71
CA ALA A 69 6.90 4.47 1.00
C ALA A 69 5.86 5.45 0.41
N ALA A 70 4.80 4.95 -0.21
CA ALA A 70 3.69 5.76 -0.71
C ALA A 70 3.01 6.53 0.44
N GLY A 71 2.68 5.86 1.54
CA GLY A 71 2.13 6.50 2.72
C GLY A 71 3.00 7.64 3.26
N PHE A 72 4.33 7.44 3.28
CA PHE A 72 5.26 8.51 3.66
C PHE A 72 5.15 9.73 2.73
N VAL A 73 5.02 9.52 1.42
CA VAL A 73 4.81 10.59 0.44
C VAL A 73 3.50 11.32 0.71
N TYR A 74 2.39 10.59 0.89
CA TYR A 74 1.08 11.19 1.18
C TYR A 74 1.13 12.04 2.44
N GLN A 75 1.63 11.49 3.55
CA GLN A 75 1.74 12.23 4.81
C GLN A 75 2.65 13.47 4.70
N THR A 76 3.70 13.41 3.88
CA THR A 76 4.61 14.54 3.65
C THR A 76 3.96 15.63 2.79
N VAL A 77 3.32 15.24 1.69
CA VAL A 77 2.68 16.19 0.76
C VAL A 77 1.48 16.89 1.40
N PHE A 78 0.66 16.14 2.13
CA PHE A 78 -0.50 16.70 2.84
C PHE A 78 -0.15 17.36 4.16
N ARG A 79 1.09 17.18 4.65
CA ARG A 79 1.52 17.63 6.01
C ARG A 79 0.56 17.16 7.09
N ASN A 80 0.04 15.97 6.92
CA ASN A 80 -0.90 15.35 7.85
C ASN A 80 -0.43 13.92 8.14
N PRO A 81 -0.11 13.57 9.38
CA PRO A 81 0.35 12.22 9.74
C PRO A 81 -0.73 11.15 9.56
N LEU A 82 -1.97 11.54 9.42
CA LEU A 82 -3.11 10.65 9.16
C LEU A 82 -3.47 10.54 7.68
N ALA A 83 -2.74 11.21 6.79
CA ALA A 83 -2.97 11.09 5.36
C ALA A 83 -2.63 9.68 4.87
N SER A 84 -3.55 9.09 4.11
CA SER A 84 -3.41 7.79 3.47
C SER A 84 -3.75 7.90 1.98
N PRO A 85 -3.33 6.93 1.15
CA PRO A 85 -3.70 6.88 -0.26
C PRO A 85 -5.21 6.91 -0.52
N ASP A 86 -6.00 6.39 0.42
CA ASP A 86 -7.46 6.30 0.31
C ASP A 86 -8.16 7.66 0.26
N ILE A 87 -7.54 8.70 0.86
CA ILE A 87 -8.09 10.07 0.86
C ILE A 87 -8.29 10.62 -0.57
N ILE A 88 -7.48 10.17 -1.54
CA ILE A 88 -7.58 10.64 -2.94
C ILE A 88 -8.39 9.67 -3.81
N GLY A 89 -8.90 8.59 -3.23
CA GLY A 89 -9.79 7.68 -3.93
C GLY A 89 -9.11 6.55 -4.72
N VAL A 90 -7.82 6.25 -4.49
CA VAL A 90 -7.11 5.14 -5.19
C VAL A 90 -7.84 3.81 -5.01
N SER A 91 -8.11 3.46 -3.76
CA SER A 91 -8.71 2.17 -3.38
C SER A 91 -10.15 2.04 -3.89
N SER A 92 -10.96 3.09 -3.77
CA SER A 92 -12.34 3.07 -4.26
C SER A 92 -12.40 2.99 -5.78
N GLY A 93 -11.54 3.73 -6.49
CA GLY A 93 -11.42 3.63 -7.95
C GLY A 93 -10.96 2.24 -8.41
N ALA A 94 -9.99 1.64 -7.71
CA ALA A 94 -9.55 0.28 -8.00
C ALA A 94 -10.69 -0.74 -7.78
N SER A 95 -11.53 -0.56 -6.75
CA SER A 95 -12.69 -1.41 -6.48
C SER A 95 -13.74 -1.33 -7.60
N VAL A 96 -14.02 -0.12 -8.10
CA VAL A 96 -14.90 0.06 -9.26
C VAL A 96 -14.33 -0.65 -10.49
N GLY A 97 -13.03 -0.46 -10.77
CA GLY A 97 -12.38 -1.12 -11.90
C GLY A 97 -12.41 -2.64 -11.80
N ALA A 98 -12.17 -3.19 -10.62
CA ALA A 98 -12.25 -4.63 -10.38
C ALA A 98 -13.68 -5.17 -10.56
N ALA A 99 -14.67 -4.51 -9.98
CA ALA A 99 -16.07 -4.87 -10.11
C ALA A 99 -16.53 -4.80 -11.59
N PHE A 100 -16.15 -3.75 -12.31
CA PHE A 100 -16.40 -3.62 -13.73
C PHE A 100 -15.81 -4.79 -14.53
N ALA A 101 -14.58 -5.19 -14.24
CA ALA A 101 -13.94 -6.31 -14.92
C ALA A 101 -14.67 -7.62 -14.65
N ILE A 102 -15.06 -7.88 -13.41
CA ILE A 102 -15.75 -9.11 -13.00
C ILE A 102 -17.09 -9.22 -13.70
N LEU A 103 -17.84 -8.12 -13.85
CA LEU A 103 -19.18 -8.10 -14.43
C LEU A 103 -19.19 -8.09 -15.97
N PHE A 104 -18.31 -7.28 -16.60
CA PHE A 104 -18.48 -6.95 -18.02
C PHE A 104 -17.33 -7.41 -18.92
N VAL A 105 -16.17 -7.73 -18.37
CA VAL A 105 -15.01 -8.11 -19.20
C VAL A 105 -14.71 -9.60 -19.03
N SER A 106 -14.27 -9.99 -17.85
CA SER A 106 -13.97 -11.38 -17.48
C SER A 106 -13.56 -11.38 -16.00
N SER A 107 -13.97 -12.40 -15.26
CA SER A 107 -13.50 -12.68 -13.91
C SER A 107 -12.04 -13.19 -13.89
N GLY A 108 -11.35 -13.17 -15.03
CA GLY A 108 -9.94 -13.54 -15.15
C GLY A 108 -9.02 -12.62 -14.37
N ALA A 109 -7.94 -13.20 -13.86
CA ALA A 109 -6.99 -12.49 -13.02
C ALA A 109 -6.36 -11.26 -13.70
N LEU A 110 -6.06 -11.34 -14.99
CA LEU A 110 -5.41 -10.27 -15.75
C LEU A 110 -6.38 -9.10 -15.98
N SER A 111 -7.60 -9.38 -16.43
CA SER A 111 -8.62 -8.34 -16.67
C SER A 111 -8.93 -7.57 -15.40
N THR A 112 -9.15 -8.28 -14.29
CA THR A 112 -9.40 -7.66 -12.99
C THR A 112 -8.21 -6.79 -12.55
N THR A 113 -6.97 -7.28 -12.71
CA THR A 113 -5.76 -6.51 -12.36
C THR A 113 -5.65 -5.23 -13.20
N VAL A 114 -5.80 -5.33 -14.52
CA VAL A 114 -5.67 -4.17 -15.43
C VAL A 114 -6.78 -3.14 -15.16
N CYS A 115 -8.02 -3.58 -15.03
CA CYS A 115 -9.13 -2.67 -14.77
C CYS A 115 -9.05 -2.03 -13.37
N ALA A 116 -8.65 -2.78 -12.35
CA ALA A 116 -8.44 -2.24 -11.01
C ALA A 116 -7.30 -1.19 -11.00
N PHE A 117 -6.18 -1.48 -11.66
CA PHE A 117 -5.08 -0.53 -11.79
C PHE A 117 -5.51 0.75 -12.51
N ALA A 118 -6.19 0.61 -13.66
CA ALA A 118 -6.71 1.73 -14.43
C ALA A 118 -7.75 2.55 -13.63
N GLY A 119 -8.67 1.87 -12.94
CA GLY A 119 -9.69 2.52 -12.09
C GLY A 119 -9.07 3.32 -10.94
N GLY A 120 -8.06 2.78 -10.27
CA GLY A 120 -7.33 3.50 -9.23
C GLY A 120 -6.62 4.75 -9.76
N LEU A 121 -5.95 4.64 -10.91
CA LEU A 121 -5.30 5.80 -11.56
C LEU A 121 -6.33 6.83 -12.05
N ALA A 122 -7.45 6.40 -12.64
CA ALA A 122 -8.50 7.27 -13.12
C ALA A 122 -9.14 8.08 -11.98
N ALA A 123 -9.39 7.47 -10.83
CA ALA A 123 -9.92 8.16 -9.66
C ALA A 123 -8.96 9.26 -9.16
N VAL A 124 -7.67 8.95 -9.07
CA VAL A 124 -6.69 9.96 -8.65
C VAL A 124 -6.51 11.05 -9.70
N PHE A 125 -6.46 10.69 -10.99
CA PHE A 125 -6.40 11.68 -12.06
C PHE A 125 -7.61 12.63 -12.01
N LEU A 126 -8.81 12.10 -11.82
CA LEU A 126 -10.01 12.90 -11.66
C LEU A 126 -9.92 13.81 -10.42
N SER A 127 -9.45 13.31 -9.29
CA SER A 127 -9.23 14.12 -8.08
C SER A 127 -8.24 15.25 -8.31
N LEU A 128 -7.15 14.99 -9.04
CA LEU A 128 -6.15 16.01 -9.38
C LEU A 128 -6.70 17.08 -10.34
N VAL A 129 -7.48 16.67 -11.35
CA VAL A 129 -8.13 17.59 -12.31
C VAL A 129 -9.13 18.49 -11.59
N LEU A 130 -10.00 17.92 -10.74
CA LEU A 130 -10.95 18.68 -9.94
C LEU A 130 -10.26 19.67 -8.99
N ALA A 131 -9.20 19.24 -8.32
CA ALA A 131 -8.41 20.10 -7.46
C ALA A 131 -7.70 21.23 -8.23
N ALA A 132 -7.24 20.96 -9.45
CA ALA A 132 -6.62 21.98 -10.31
C ALA A 132 -7.62 23.00 -10.86
N ALA A 133 -8.87 22.60 -11.05
CA ALA A 133 -9.95 23.48 -11.48
C ALA A 133 -10.53 24.35 -10.34
N ALA A 134 -10.26 23.98 -9.08
CA ALA A 134 -10.76 24.71 -7.93
C ALA A 134 -10.10 26.09 -7.76
N PRO A 135 -10.88 27.15 -7.39
CA PRO A 135 -10.33 28.44 -7.04
C PRO A 135 -9.30 28.33 -5.90
N GLY A 136 -8.14 28.98 -6.06
CA GLY A 136 -7.09 29.02 -5.03
C GLY A 136 -6.14 27.83 -4.99
N ARG A 137 -6.37 26.74 -5.71
CA ARG A 137 -5.47 25.56 -5.85
C ARG A 137 -4.79 25.11 -4.55
N SER A 138 -5.57 25.05 -3.48
CA SER A 138 -5.07 24.73 -2.14
C SER A 138 -4.95 23.22 -1.90
N LYS A 139 -4.22 22.83 -0.83
CA LYS A 139 -4.20 21.42 -0.38
C LYS A 139 -5.60 20.94 0.03
N MET A 140 -6.41 21.83 0.60
CA MET A 140 -7.80 21.55 0.96
C MET A 140 -8.62 21.19 -0.26
N SER A 141 -8.43 21.89 -1.40
CA SER A 141 -9.12 21.58 -2.66
C SER A 141 -8.82 20.13 -3.13
N LEU A 142 -7.59 19.66 -2.94
CA LEU A 142 -7.22 18.28 -3.29
C LEU A 142 -7.88 17.25 -2.37
N VAL A 143 -7.96 17.54 -1.07
CA VAL A 143 -8.65 16.65 -0.10
C VAL A 143 -10.13 16.58 -0.41
N LEU A 144 -10.79 17.73 -0.64
CA LEU A 144 -12.21 17.78 -0.96
C LEU A 144 -12.52 17.08 -2.30
N ALA A 145 -11.68 17.29 -3.31
CA ALA A 145 -11.80 16.58 -4.58
C ALA A 145 -11.67 15.06 -4.40
N GLY A 146 -10.71 14.61 -3.57
CA GLY A 146 -10.54 13.20 -3.23
C GLY A 146 -11.75 12.60 -2.54
N ILE A 147 -12.32 13.29 -1.56
CA ILE A 147 -13.55 12.86 -0.86
C ILE A 147 -14.73 12.77 -1.85
N ALA A 148 -14.89 13.74 -2.74
CA ALA A 148 -15.94 13.72 -3.75
C ALA A 148 -15.79 12.55 -4.73
N VAL A 149 -14.56 12.31 -5.22
CA VAL A 149 -14.27 11.17 -6.12
C VAL A 149 -14.44 9.85 -5.40
N HIS A 150 -14.02 9.75 -4.13
CA HIS A 150 -14.27 8.57 -3.31
C HIS A 150 -15.76 8.27 -3.18
N ALA A 151 -16.59 9.28 -2.86
CA ALA A 151 -18.04 9.13 -2.74
C ALA A 151 -18.68 8.70 -4.09
N LEU A 152 -18.26 9.32 -5.20
CA LEU A 152 -18.69 8.92 -6.53
C LEU A 152 -18.32 7.47 -6.85
N ALA A 153 -17.08 7.07 -6.59
CA ALA A 153 -16.62 5.71 -6.80
C ALA A 153 -17.40 4.70 -5.94
N GLN A 154 -17.69 5.02 -4.69
CA GLN A 154 -18.53 4.17 -3.83
C GLN A 154 -19.96 4.03 -4.37
N THR A 155 -20.56 5.11 -4.87
CA THR A 155 -21.87 5.06 -5.52
C THR A 155 -21.85 4.18 -6.76
N LEU A 156 -20.85 4.32 -7.62
CA LEU A 156 -20.67 3.46 -8.80
C LEU A 156 -20.49 1.98 -8.41
N LEU A 157 -19.69 1.74 -7.37
CA LEU A 157 -19.49 0.37 -6.85
C LEU A 157 -20.81 -0.25 -6.34
N MET A 158 -21.64 0.54 -5.64
CA MET A 158 -22.97 0.09 -5.19
C MET A 158 -23.86 -0.26 -6.38
N LEU A 159 -23.89 0.56 -7.44
CA LEU A 159 -24.66 0.27 -8.65
C LEU A 159 -24.17 -1.02 -9.33
N LEU A 160 -22.85 -1.21 -9.44
CA LEU A 160 -22.29 -2.45 -9.99
C LEU A 160 -22.68 -3.68 -9.16
N LYS A 161 -22.59 -3.59 -7.82
CA LYS A 161 -23.00 -4.68 -6.92
C LYS A 161 -24.49 -5.02 -7.03
N LEU A 162 -25.34 -4.01 -7.27
CA LEU A 162 -26.77 -4.21 -7.42
C LEU A 162 -27.12 -4.99 -8.71
N THR A 163 -26.29 -4.87 -9.75
CA THR A 163 -26.48 -5.58 -11.02
C THR A 163 -25.79 -6.94 -11.06
N ALA A 164 -24.99 -7.28 -10.06
CA ALA A 164 -24.21 -8.50 -9.98
C ALA A 164 -25.08 -9.73 -9.63
N ASP A 165 -24.72 -10.88 -10.18
CA ASP A 165 -25.25 -12.17 -9.73
C ASP A 165 -24.84 -12.43 -8.28
N PRO A 166 -25.82 -12.66 -7.36
CA PRO A 166 -25.54 -12.79 -5.93
C PRO A 166 -24.61 -13.96 -5.58
N GLU A 167 -24.72 -15.08 -6.29
CA GLU A 167 -23.99 -16.31 -5.94
C GLU A 167 -22.55 -16.33 -6.48
N LYS A 168 -22.29 -15.65 -7.60
CA LYS A 168 -20.99 -15.72 -8.29
C LYS A 168 -20.24 -14.39 -8.31
N GLU A 169 -20.85 -13.37 -8.88
CA GLU A 169 -20.18 -12.09 -9.16
C GLU A 169 -20.05 -11.24 -7.91
N LEU A 170 -21.16 -11.11 -7.16
CA LEU A 170 -21.16 -10.34 -5.92
C LEU A 170 -20.18 -10.92 -4.89
N ALA A 171 -20.18 -12.24 -4.72
CA ALA A 171 -19.25 -12.93 -3.83
C ALA A 171 -17.79 -12.70 -4.27
N SER A 172 -17.51 -12.70 -5.58
CA SER A 172 -16.18 -12.44 -6.14
C SER A 172 -15.73 -10.99 -5.90
N ILE A 173 -16.63 -10.01 -6.06
CA ILE A 173 -16.38 -8.59 -5.81
C ILE A 173 -16.09 -8.37 -4.32
N GLU A 174 -16.91 -8.92 -3.43
CA GLU A 174 -16.70 -8.80 -1.98
C GLU A 174 -15.39 -9.41 -1.54
N TYR A 175 -15.06 -10.62 -2.03
CA TYR A 175 -13.79 -11.26 -1.71
C TYR A 175 -12.59 -10.45 -2.19
N TRP A 176 -12.68 -9.82 -3.40
CA TRP A 176 -11.63 -8.97 -3.91
C TRP A 176 -11.44 -7.71 -3.05
N ILE A 177 -12.56 -7.09 -2.62
CA ILE A 177 -12.53 -5.88 -1.75
C ILE A 177 -11.91 -6.18 -0.39
N MET A 178 -12.14 -7.38 0.15
CA MET A 178 -11.55 -7.77 1.44
C MET A 178 -10.03 -7.80 1.44
N GLY A 179 -9.39 -7.91 0.29
CA GLY A 179 -7.94 -7.91 0.14
C GLY A 179 -7.25 -9.17 0.65
N SER A 180 -6.57 -9.88 -0.25
CA SER A 180 -5.89 -11.14 0.04
C SER A 180 -4.68 -11.36 -0.85
N LEU A 181 -3.63 -11.97 -0.29
CA LEU A 181 -2.50 -12.46 -1.07
C LEU A 181 -2.66 -13.93 -1.51
N ALA A 182 -3.79 -14.58 -1.18
CA ALA A 182 -4.03 -15.98 -1.51
C ALA A 182 -3.98 -16.29 -3.01
N ALA A 183 -4.50 -15.36 -3.82
CA ALA A 183 -4.55 -15.50 -5.27
C ALA A 183 -3.25 -15.06 -5.98
N VAL A 184 -2.22 -14.64 -5.24
CA VAL A 184 -0.95 -14.20 -5.80
C VAL A 184 -0.12 -15.40 -6.24
N THR A 185 0.15 -15.47 -7.54
CA THR A 185 0.97 -16.49 -8.19
C THR A 185 2.14 -15.86 -8.94
N ARG A 186 3.07 -16.68 -9.42
CA ARG A 186 4.22 -16.21 -10.20
C ARG A 186 3.81 -15.33 -11.40
N SER A 187 2.73 -15.67 -12.08
CA SER A 187 2.24 -14.89 -13.21
C SER A 187 1.63 -13.53 -12.84
N ARG A 188 1.17 -13.37 -11.60
CA ARG A 188 0.54 -12.13 -11.13
C ARG A 188 1.53 -11.11 -10.56
N VAL A 189 2.70 -11.53 -10.08
CA VAL A 189 3.70 -10.60 -9.49
C VAL A 189 4.55 -9.88 -10.54
N TRP A 190 4.61 -10.40 -11.72
CA TRP A 190 5.45 -9.91 -12.83
C TRP A 190 5.13 -8.45 -13.23
N PHE A 191 3.88 -7.99 -13.11
CA PHE A 191 3.49 -6.60 -13.39
C PHE A 191 3.67 -5.67 -12.18
N PRO A 192 3.07 -5.94 -11.00
CA PRO A 192 3.12 -4.99 -9.88
C PRO A 192 4.52 -4.83 -9.29
N VAL A 193 5.31 -5.89 -9.20
CA VAL A 193 6.65 -5.82 -8.58
C VAL A 193 7.59 -4.84 -9.29
N PRO A 194 7.79 -4.90 -10.61
CA PRO A 194 8.59 -3.89 -11.33
C PRO A 194 8.05 -2.47 -11.18
N VAL A 195 6.73 -2.27 -11.27
CA VAL A 195 6.11 -0.95 -11.11
C VAL A 195 6.41 -0.37 -9.74
N VAL A 196 6.20 -1.15 -8.67
CA VAL A 196 6.49 -0.72 -7.31
C VAL A 196 7.97 -0.39 -7.13
N LEU A 197 8.88 -1.23 -7.63
CA LEU A 197 10.32 -1.02 -7.51
C LEU A 197 10.76 0.27 -8.23
N VAL A 198 10.30 0.49 -9.46
CA VAL A 198 10.63 1.69 -10.25
C VAL A 198 10.07 2.94 -9.56
N CYS A 199 8.81 2.92 -9.14
CA CYS A 199 8.20 4.06 -8.46
C CYS A 199 8.88 4.36 -7.12
N CYS A 200 9.20 3.33 -6.33
CA CYS A 200 9.95 3.50 -5.08
C CYS A 200 11.35 4.06 -5.33
N ALA A 201 12.08 3.56 -6.33
CA ALA A 201 13.38 4.09 -6.70
C ALA A 201 13.29 5.57 -7.09
N ALA A 202 12.28 5.96 -7.86
CA ALA A 202 12.02 7.35 -8.22
C ALA A 202 11.68 8.22 -6.99
N ILE A 203 10.83 7.73 -6.06
CA ILE A 203 10.52 8.42 -4.80
C ILE A 203 11.79 8.62 -3.97
N PHE A 204 12.66 7.60 -3.88
CA PHE A 204 13.93 7.72 -3.17
C PHE A 204 14.92 8.67 -3.86
N ALA A 205 14.97 8.70 -5.19
CA ALA A 205 15.77 9.67 -5.94
C ALA A 205 15.30 11.11 -5.67
N LEU A 206 13.98 11.30 -5.55
CA LEU A 206 13.33 12.60 -5.30
C LEU A 206 13.16 12.92 -3.81
N HIS A 207 13.76 12.16 -2.89
CA HIS A 207 13.52 12.32 -1.45
C HIS A 207 13.84 13.73 -0.93
N ARG A 208 14.87 14.41 -1.46
CA ARG A 208 15.22 15.78 -1.06
C ARG A 208 14.08 16.75 -1.38
N GLN A 209 13.56 16.69 -2.59
CA GLN A 209 12.44 17.49 -3.04
C GLN A 209 11.17 17.16 -2.26
N ALA A 210 10.93 15.87 -1.97
CA ALA A 210 9.82 15.43 -1.13
C ALA A 210 9.88 16.06 0.27
N LEU A 211 11.06 16.10 0.89
CA LEU A 211 11.25 16.74 2.19
C LEU A 211 11.01 18.25 2.16
N LEU A 212 11.36 18.92 1.06
CA LEU A 212 11.09 20.36 0.90
C LEU A 212 9.59 20.68 0.75
N LEU A 213 8.75 19.71 0.39
CA LEU A 213 7.28 19.89 0.42
C LEU A 213 6.70 19.91 1.84
N SER A 214 7.46 19.49 2.86
CA SER A 214 7.01 19.54 4.26
C SER A 214 7.15 20.93 4.90
N ILE A 215 7.97 21.83 4.35
CA ILE A 215 8.10 23.23 4.76
C ILE A 215 7.07 24.11 4.06
N GLU A 216 6.96 25.38 4.45
CA GLU A 216 6.02 26.32 3.87
C GLU A 216 6.24 26.51 2.37
N GLU A 217 5.17 26.68 1.58
CA GLU A 217 5.27 26.74 0.11
C GLU A 217 6.12 27.92 -0.38
N GLY A 218 6.05 29.04 0.35
CA GLY A 218 6.88 30.21 0.07
C GLY A 218 8.38 29.90 0.21
N GLU A 219 8.76 29.28 1.32
CA GLU A 219 10.15 28.88 1.59
C GLU A 219 10.64 27.82 0.59
N ALA A 220 9.79 26.82 0.26
CA ALA A 220 10.14 25.79 -0.72
C ALA A 220 10.39 26.38 -2.12
N ARG A 221 9.63 27.42 -2.52
CA ARG A 221 9.85 28.15 -3.78
C ARG A 221 11.13 28.94 -3.79
N LEU A 222 11.48 29.60 -2.67
CA LEU A 222 12.77 30.31 -2.51
C LEU A 222 13.96 29.37 -2.64
N LEU A 223 13.80 28.09 -2.23
CA LEU A 223 14.79 27.02 -2.40
C LEU A 223 14.79 26.40 -3.82
N GLY A 224 14.08 26.99 -4.78
CA GLY A 224 14.09 26.57 -6.19
C GLY A 224 13.16 25.38 -6.52
N VAL A 225 12.28 24.96 -5.59
CA VAL A 225 11.37 23.84 -5.85
C VAL A 225 10.10 24.30 -6.56
N ARG A 226 9.79 23.68 -7.69
CA ARG A 226 8.48 23.82 -8.36
C ARG A 226 7.43 23.03 -7.61
N VAL A 227 6.91 23.59 -6.50
CA VAL A 227 6.05 22.89 -5.53
C VAL A 227 4.87 22.15 -6.20
N GLY A 228 4.17 22.77 -7.13
CA GLY A 228 3.01 22.16 -7.83
C GLY A 228 3.41 20.93 -8.66
N ALA A 229 4.45 21.05 -9.49
CA ALA A 229 4.91 19.96 -10.33
C ALA A 229 5.49 18.80 -9.49
N MET A 230 6.24 19.12 -8.44
CA MET A 230 6.83 18.11 -7.56
C MET A 230 5.76 17.37 -6.76
N ARG A 231 4.74 18.08 -6.26
CA ARG A 231 3.57 17.49 -5.59
C ARG A 231 2.85 16.52 -6.53
N LEU A 232 2.55 16.96 -7.76
CA LEU A 232 1.91 16.12 -8.76
C LEU A 232 2.72 14.87 -9.06
N LEU A 233 4.03 15.01 -9.32
CA LEU A 233 4.92 13.90 -9.63
C LEU A 233 4.97 12.87 -8.48
N LEU A 234 5.19 13.33 -7.25
CA LEU A 234 5.30 12.45 -6.09
C LEU A 234 3.97 11.74 -5.78
N LEU A 235 2.84 12.44 -5.89
CA LEU A 235 1.52 11.83 -5.73
C LEU A 235 1.23 10.80 -6.83
N THR A 236 1.61 11.08 -8.09
CA THR A 236 1.47 10.12 -9.19
C THR A 236 2.30 8.86 -8.94
N LEU A 237 3.58 9.00 -8.56
CA LEU A 237 4.44 7.84 -8.25
C LEU A 237 3.88 7.03 -7.06
N ALA A 238 3.45 7.69 -6.01
CA ALA A 238 2.84 7.04 -4.85
C ALA A 238 1.53 6.33 -5.22
N THR A 239 0.69 6.97 -6.05
CA THR A 239 -0.55 6.38 -6.55
C THR A 239 -0.29 5.16 -7.42
N MET A 240 0.64 5.24 -8.35
CA MET A 240 1.03 4.09 -9.19
C MET A 240 1.50 2.92 -8.35
N THR A 241 2.28 3.20 -7.29
CA THR A 241 2.73 2.18 -6.33
C THR A 241 1.54 1.49 -5.66
N VAL A 242 0.61 2.27 -5.11
CA VAL A 242 -0.57 1.74 -4.41
C VAL A 242 -1.49 0.99 -5.37
N ALA A 243 -1.80 1.59 -6.52
CA ALA A 243 -2.66 0.98 -7.54
C ALA A 243 -2.08 -0.35 -8.04
N ALA A 244 -0.75 -0.44 -8.24
CA ALA A 244 -0.10 -1.68 -8.65
C ALA A 244 -0.20 -2.78 -7.57
N VAL A 245 -0.06 -2.44 -6.29
CA VAL A 245 -0.25 -3.40 -5.20
C VAL A 245 -1.70 -3.84 -5.13
N VAL A 246 -2.62 -2.87 -4.99
CA VAL A 246 -4.06 -3.12 -4.79
C VAL A 246 -4.68 -3.89 -5.96
N SER A 247 -4.23 -3.65 -7.19
CA SER A 247 -4.77 -4.34 -8.38
C SER A 247 -4.61 -5.86 -8.34
N VAL A 248 -3.65 -6.37 -7.58
CA VAL A 248 -3.39 -7.82 -7.46
C VAL A 248 -3.82 -8.38 -6.11
N THR A 249 -3.74 -7.57 -5.06
CA THR A 249 -4.01 -8.02 -3.69
C THR A 249 -5.41 -7.66 -3.20
N GLY A 250 -6.15 -6.82 -3.93
CA GLY A 250 -7.31 -6.14 -3.36
C GLY A 250 -6.91 -5.09 -2.33
N LEU A 251 -7.86 -4.60 -1.54
CA LEU A 251 -7.61 -3.51 -0.61
C LEU A 251 -6.78 -3.97 0.58
N ILE A 252 -5.68 -3.27 0.86
CA ILE A 252 -4.86 -3.48 2.06
C ILE A 252 -4.91 -2.20 2.89
N SER A 253 -5.63 -2.26 3.99
CA SER A 253 -5.83 -1.12 4.87
C SER A 253 -4.66 -0.94 5.85
N PHE A 254 -4.51 0.28 6.37
CA PHE A 254 -3.63 0.67 7.47
C PHE A 254 -2.12 0.60 7.22
N VAL A 255 -1.59 -0.25 6.34
CA VAL A 255 -0.14 -0.36 6.12
C VAL A 255 0.47 0.98 5.71
N GLY A 256 -0.15 1.67 4.74
CA GLY A 256 0.26 3.00 4.28
C GLY A 256 0.08 4.13 5.30
N LEU A 257 -0.66 3.89 6.38
CA LEU A 257 -0.84 4.84 7.47
C LEU A 257 0.14 4.57 8.62
N LEU A 258 0.20 3.31 9.08
CA LEU A 258 0.95 2.91 10.27
C LEU A 258 2.46 2.94 10.05
N ALA A 259 2.92 2.41 8.92
CA ALA A 259 4.35 2.29 8.64
C ALA A 259 5.06 3.65 8.61
N PRO A 260 4.59 4.69 7.89
CA PRO A 260 5.24 5.99 7.90
C PRO A 260 5.11 6.72 9.24
N HIS A 261 3.99 6.56 9.94
CA HIS A 261 3.82 7.16 11.26
C HIS A 261 4.81 6.56 12.27
N SER A 262 4.89 5.23 12.35
CA SER A 262 5.86 4.53 13.19
C SER A 262 7.30 4.88 12.84
N ALA A 263 7.61 5.00 11.54
CA ALA A 263 8.94 5.38 11.08
C ALA A 263 9.34 6.79 11.57
N ARG A 264 8.41 7.74 11.59
CA ARG A 264 8.67 9.10 12.11
C ARG A 264 8.87 9.12 13.61
N LEU A 265 8.13 8.33 14.37
CA LEU A 265 8.33 8.18 15.82
C LEU A 265 9.72 7.61 16.15
N LEU A 266 10.23 6.69 15.35
CA LEU A 266 11.50 6.01 15.58
C LEU A 266 12.70 6.82 15.05
N ALA A 267 12.63 7.33 13.83
CA ALA A 267 13.76 8.00 13.13
C ALA A 267 13.70 9.53 13.15
N GLY A 268 12.62 10.12 13.68
CA GLY A 268 12.34 11.56 13.63
C GLY A 268 11.71 12.00 12.31
N HIS A 269 11.12 13.22 12.35
CA HIS A 269 10.37 13.79 11.23
C HIS A 269 11.29 14.11 10.04
N ASN A 270 10.75 13.92 8.85
CA ASN A 270 11.28 14.43 7.58
C ASN A 270 12.75 14.09 7.28
N ARG A 271 13.16 12.83 7.44
CA ARG A 271 14.48 12.35 7.07
C ARG A 271 14.38 11.27 5.99
N ARG A 272 15.42 11.16 5.15
CA ARG A 272 15.54 10.05 4.18
C ARG A 272 15.41 8.69 4.85
N SER A 273 15.98 8.55 6.03
CA SER A 273 15.88 7.35 6.86
C SER A 273 14.45 7.00 7.27
N ALA A 274 13.58 8.02 7.49
CA ALA A 274 12.17 7.78 7.82
C ALA A 274 11.40 7.19 6.63
N CYS A 275 11.68 7.63 5.40
CA CYS A 275 11.07 7.02 4.20
C CYS A 275 11.50 5.56 4.02
N LEU A 276 12.80 5.25 4.15
CA LEU A 276 13.30 3.88 4.08
C LEU A 276 12.72 3.01 5.20
N LEU A 277 12.72 3.52 6.42
CA LEU A 277 12.16 2.82 7.58
C LEU A 277 10.67 2.56 7.41
N SER A 278 9.93 3.51 6.80
CA SER A 278 8.52 3.35 6.45
C SER A 278 8.30 2.17 5.48
N GLY A 279 9.11 2.05 4.44
CA GLY A 279 9.07 0.90 3.54
C GLY A 279 9.35 -0.42 4.27
N LEU A 280 10.41 -0.48 5.08
CA LEU A 280 10.77 -1.68 5.85
C LEU A 280 9.68 -2.09 6.85
N LEU A 281 9.12 -1.13 7.59
CA LEU A 281 8.03 -1.41 8.53
C LEU A 281 6.76 -1.86 7.80
N GLY A 282 6.46 -1.28 6.63
CA GLY A 282 5.37 -1.71 5.77
C GLY A 282 5.55 -3.15 5.28
N SER A 283 6.78 -3.52 4.87
CA SER A 283 7.13 -4.90 4.51
C SER A 283 6.94 -5.86 5.68
N ALA A 284 7.48 -5.52 6.85
CA ALA A 284 7.38 -6.36 8.04
C ALA A 284 5.92 -6.57 8.45
N LEU A 285 5.12 -5.50 8.44
CA LEU A 285 3.70 -5.53 8.79
C LEU A 285 2.90 -6.43 7.82
N LEU A 286 3.10 -6.25 6.52
CA LEU A 286 2.34 -7.01 5.52
C LEU A 286 2.76 -8.48 5.48
N LEU A 287 4.05 -8.79 5.63
CA LEU A 287 4.54 -10.16 5.75
C LEU A 287 4.00 -10.87 7.00
N ALA A 288 3.98 -10.18 8.14
CA ALA A 288 3.40 -10.73 9.37
C ALA A 288 1.89 -10.95 9.24
N ALA A 289 1.15 -9.96 8.71
CA ALA A 289 -0.29 -10.07 8.48
C ALA A 289 -0.62 -11.21 7.51
N ASP A 290 0.13 -11.37 6.41
CA ASP A 290 -0.05 -12.47 5.47
C ASP A 290 0.28 -13.84 6.10
N THR A 291 1.31 -13.90 6.91
CA THR A 291 1.67 -15.14 7.62
C THR A 291 0.57 -15.54 8.59
N LEU A 292 0.00 -14.60 9.35
CA LEU A 292 -1.14 -14.85 10.21
C LEU A 292 -2.39 -15.25 9.41
N ALA A 293 -2.68 -14.55 8.29
CA ALA A 293 -3.83 -14.82 7.45
C ALA A 293 -3.89 -16.27 6.93
N LYS A 294 -2.72 -16.86 6.61
CA LYS A 294 -2.65 -18.24 6.11
C LYS A 294 -2.50 -19.30 7.20
N THR A 295 -2.24 -18.94 8.47
CA THR A 295 -1.98 -19.88 9.55
C THR A 295 -3.03 -19.85 10.67
N ALA A 296 -3.80 -18.76 10.81
CA ALA A 296 -4.71 -18.56 11.94
C ALA A 296 -6.00 -19.40 11.88
N ALA A 297 -6.43 -19.84 10.69
CA ALA A 297 -7.67 -20.60 10.54
C ALA A 297 -7.54 -21.71 9.49
N SER A 298 -8.53 -22.62 9.46
CA SER A 298 -8.63 -23.69 8.46
C SER A 298 -8.90 -23.15 7.04
N THR A 299 -9.53 -21.98 6.90
CA THR A 299 -9.69 -21.25 5.65
C THR A 299 -8.73 -20.04 5.62
N GLU A 300 -8.30 -19.59 4.42
CA GLU A 300 -7.47 -18.40 4.32
C GLU A 300 -8.31 -17.16 4.62
N LEU A 301 -7.84 -16.38 5.59
CA LEU A 301 -8.50 -15.14 5.97
C LEU A 301 -7.96 -13.96 5.13
N PRO A 302 -8.79 -12.96 4.84
CA PRO A 302 -8.32 -11.72 4.22
C PRO A 302 -7.24 -11.04 5.06
N VAL A 303 -6.17 -10.57 4.40
CA VAL A 303 -5.03 -9.94 5.07
C VAL A 303 -5.43 -8.63 5.76
N SER A 304 -6.42 -7.91 5.20
CA SER A 304 -6.93 -6.66 5.80
C SER A 304 -7.49 -6.84 7.20
N ILE A 305 -7.98 -8.02 7.57
CA ILE A 305 -8.43 -8.31 8.94
C ILE A 305 -7.27 -8.08 9.91
N PHE A 306 -6.11 -8.66 9.62
CA PHE A 306 -4.94 -8.56 10.49
C PHE A 306 -4.30 -7.17 10.46
N THR A 307 -4.24 -6.52 9.29
CA THR A 307 -3.73 -5.16 9.22
C THR A 307 -4.65 -4.17 9.92
N SER A 308 -5.97 -4.36 9.88
CA SER A 308 -6.95 -3.52 10.61
C SER A 308 -6.92 -3.81 12.11
N LEU A 309 -6.80 -5.07 12.50
CA LEU A 309 -6.71 -5.47 13.92
C LEU A 309 -5.48 -4.88 14.61
N LEU A 310 -4.40 -4.68 13.88
CA LEU A 310 -3.20 -3.98 14.36
C LEU A 310 -3.36 -2.45 14.24
N GLY A 311 -4.04 -1.99 13.19
CA GLY A 311 -4.20 -0.57 12.87
C GLY A 311 -5.08 0.18 13.85
N VAL A 312 -6.23 -0.37 14.17
CA VAL A 312 -7.21 0.30 15.06
C VAL A 312 -6.67 0.53 16.48
N PRO A 313 -6.09 -0.46 17.18
CA PRO A 313 -5.49 -0.22 18.50
C PRO A 313 -4.35 0.79 18.48
N PHE A 314 -3.55 0.79 17.38
CA PHE A 314 -2.48 1.76 17.23
C PHE A 314 -3.01 3.19 17.09
N LEU A 315 -4.07 3.41 16.32
CA LEU A 315 -4.72 4.71 16.22
C LEU A 315 -5.32 5.15 17.54
N LEU A 316 -5.99 4.25 18.27
CA LEU A 316 -6.52 4.52 19.62
C LEU A 316 -5.39 4.92 20.58
N TYR A 317 -4.26 4.20 20.55
CA TYR A 317 -3.08 4.57 21.32
C TYR A 317 -2.59 5.99 21.01
N LEU A 318 -2.58 6.39 19.72
CA LEU A 318 -2.17 7.73 19.31
C LEU A 318 -3.12 8.81 19.82
N ILE A 319 -4.43 8.56 19.80
CA ILE A 319 -5.45 9.48 20.31
C ILE A 319 -5.33 9.65 21.82
N LEU A 320 -5.07 8.56 22.52
CA LEU A 320 -4.99 8.56 24.00
C LEU A 320 -3.65 9.05 24.54
N ARG A 321 -2.62 9.18 23.68
CA ARG A 321 -1.30 9.67 24.10
C ARG A 321 -1.35 11.19 24.29
N PRO A 322 -1.13 11.72 25.55
CA PRO A 322 -1.13 13.16 25.79
C PRO A 322 -0.06 13.83 24.95
N GLY A 323 -0.43 14.88 24.22
CA GLY A 323 0.32 15.57 23.19
C GLY A 323 1.81 15.85 23.54
N ARG A 324 2.66 15.14 22.82
CA ARG A 324 4.08 15.51 22.67
C ARG A 324 4.40 16.01 21.26
N ASP A 325 3.41 16.01 20.37
CA ASP A 325 3.54 16.41 18.96
C ASP A 325 2.33 17.28 18.54
N ALA A 326 2.10 18.39 19.25
CA ALA A 326 1.47 19.54 18.61
C ALA A 326 2.59 20.27 17.84
N PRO A 327 2.35 20.70 16.58
CA PRO A 327 3.34 21.32 15.72
C PRO A 327 3.92 22.61 16.27
#